data_21a9986eb4ad8082cc182573b3cc778b
#
_entry.id   21a9986eb4ad8082cc182573b3cc778b
#
_cell.length_a   1.000
_cell.length_b   1.000
_cell.length_c   1.000
_cell.angle_alpha   90.00
_cell.angle_beta   90.00
_cell.angle_gamma   90.00
#
_symmetry.space_group_name_H-M   'P 1'
#
loop_
_entity.id
_entity.type
_entity.pdbx_description
1 polymer ?
#
loop_
_entity_poly.entity_id
_entity_poly.type
_entity_poly.pdbx_seq_one_letter_code
_entity_poly.pdbx_strand_id
1 'polypeptide(L)'
;LPATDQRSRNAALADELGLAVREAGQIALKYFRGPIKSWTKGHDSPVSEADIAVDEFLRARLSREGFGWLSEESQDDRTRLASERLFIVDPIDGTRSYLAGREDWSIVAAVVDKGRPVVAAVYAPVDDELYLAASGEGATRNGGRIATTAGSALAGARIAGPKQMLERLTTIDPETIHEPKIHSLALRMTRVAEGRIDAAFASINAYDWDLAAADLLVHEAGGAMTNLTGEALVYNLHDPVHGAILAAGRDRHAAMLDLVRKRRKQFA
;
A
#
# COMPACT_ATOMS: atom_id res chain seq x y z
N LEU A 1 -3.52 -4.09 28.31
CA LEU A 1 -2.16 -4.66 28.27
C LEU A 1 -1.13 -3.55 28.26
N PRO A 2 0.05 -3.70 28.91
CA PRO A 2 1.12 -2.71 28.82
C PRO A 2 1.54 -2.47 27.35
N ALA A 3 1.88 -1.22 27.01
CA ALA A 3 2.24 -0.85 25.64
C ALA A 3 3.43 -1.67 25.08
N THR A 4 4.35 -2.10 25.94
CA THR A 4 5.52 -2.93 25.58
C THR A 4 5.10 -4.33 25.12
N ASP A 5 4.08 -4.94 25.74
CA ASP A 5 3.57 -6.25 25.36
C ASP A 5 2.86 -6.19 23.99
N GLN A 6 2.13 -5.10 23.69
CA GLN A 6 1.47 -4.92 22.41
C GLN A 6 2.47 -4.72 21.25
N ARG A 7 3.57 -3.98 21.47
CA ARG A 7 4.63 -3.82 20.46
C ARG A 7 5.28 -5.14 20.10
N SER A 8 5.68 -5.93 21.11
CA SER A 8 6.28 -7.26 20.88
C SER A 8 5.36 -8.20 20.11
N ARG A 9 4.04 -8.14 20.39
CA ARG A 9 3.04 -8.92 19.64
C ARG A 9 2.91 -8.45 18.19
N ASN A 10 2.92 -7.14 17.95
CA ASN A 10 2.86 -6.60 16.59
C ASN A 10 4.12 -6.95 15.81
N ALA A 11 5.32 -6.93 16.43
CA ALA A 11 6.56 -7.34 15.80
C ALA A 11 6.51 -8.83 15.39
N ALA A 12 6.11 -9.73 16.30
CA ALA A 12 5.95 -11.15 15.98
C ALA A 12 4.93 -11.39 14.86
N LEU A 13 3.84 -10.61 14.85
CA LEU A 13 2.83 -10.69 13.79
C LEU A 13 3.35 -10.15 12.44
N ALA A 14 4.27 -9.17 12.46
CA ALA A 14 4.92 -8.69 11.24
C ALA A 14 5.81 -9.79 10.60
N ASP A 15 6.56 -10.54 11.42
CA ASP A 15 7.35 -11.67 10.94
C ASP A 15 6.43 -12.76 10.34
N GLU A 16 5.32 -13.05 10.99
CA GLU A 16 4.32 -14.01 10.48
C GLU A 16 3.70 -13.56 9.15
N LEU A 17 3.29 -12.28 9.04
CA LEU A 17 2.81 -11.72 7.78
C LEU A 17 3.89 -11.80 6.69
N GLY A 18 5.12 -11.48 7.03
CA GLY A 18 6.26 -11.53 6.11
C GLY A 18 6.46 -12.92 5.51
N LEU A 19 6.35 -13.97 6.33
CA LEU A 19 6.40 -15.36 5.86
C LEU A 19 5.20 -15.67 4.95
N ALA A 20 3.99 -15.29 5.36
CA ALA A 20 2.78 -15.58 4.62
C ALA A 20 2.77 -14.92 3.23
N VAL A 21 3.17 -13.63 3.11
CA VAL A 21 3.22 -12.96 1.80
C VAL A 21 4.34 -13.50 0.91
N ARG A 22 5.46 -13.97 1.47
CA ARG A 22 6.51 -14.67 0.69
C ARG A 22 6.00 -16.01 0.15
N GLU A 23 5.37 -16.83 0.97
CA GLU A 23 4.77 -18.10 0.56
C GLU A 23 3.69 -17.86 -0.52
N ALA A 24 2.83 -16.87 -0.35
CA ALA A 24 1.84 -16.43 -1.32
C ALA A 24 2.46 -15.96 -2.64
N GLY A 25 3.55 -15.21 -2.58
CA GLY A 25 4.32 -14.79 -3.75
C GLY A 25 4.88 -15.96 -4.55
N GLN A 26 5.29 -17.05 -3.88
CA GLN A 26 5.72 -18.27 -4.58
C GLN A 26 4.55 -18.97 -5.29
N ILE A 27 3.33 -18.85 -4.76
CA ILE A 27 2.14 -19.34 -5.46
C ILE A 27 1.89 -18.49 -6.71
N ALA A 28 1.88 -17.16 -6.58
CA ALA A 28 1.70 -16.25 -7.71
C ALA A 28 2.75 -16.45 -8.81
N LEU A 29 4.03 -16.64 -8.45
CA LEU A 29 5.12 -16.86 -9.40
C LEU A 29 4.96 -18.13 -10.26
N LYS A 30 4.23 -19.16 -9.79
CA LYS A 30 3.96 -20.37 -10.58
C LYS A 30 3.08 -20.09 -11.81
N TYR A 31 2.22 -19.08 -11.72
CA TYR A 31 1.35 -18.67 -12.82
C TYR A 31 1.93 -17.53 -13.66
N PHE A 32 2.89 -16.78 -13.08
CA PHE A 32 3.45 -15.57 -13.69
C PHE A 32 4.14 -15.88 -15.01
N ARG A 33 3.80 -15.12 -16.07
CA ARG A 33 4.31 -15.30 -17.43
C ARG A 33 3.98 -16.66 -18.06
N GLY A 34 3.04 -17.40 -17.46
CA GLY A 34 2.51 -18.66 -17.97
C GLY A 34 1.09 -18.51 -18.53
N PRO A 35 0.51 -19.60 -19.05
CA PRO A 35 -0.90 -19.64 -19.41
C PRO A 35 -1.73 -19.51 -18.13
N ILE A 36 -2.59 -18.49 -18.07
CA ILE A 36 -3.43 -18.20 -16.90
C ILE A 36 -4.83 -17.81 -17.34
N LYS A 37 -5.83 -18.33 -16.64
CA LYS A 37 -7.21 -17.88 -16.84
C LYS A 37 -7.42 -16.57 -16.10
N SER A 38 -8.06 -15.62 -16.78
CA SER A 38 -8.45 -14.35 -16.19
C SER A 38 -9.83 -13.94 -16.70
N TRP A 39 -10.50 -13.12 -15.89
CA TRP A 39 -11.82 -12.56 -16.19
C TRP A 39 -11.91 -11.15 -15.60
N THR A 40 -13.01 -10.47 -15.86
CA THR A 40 -13.25 -9.13 -15.33
C THR A 40 -14.36 -9.19 -14.28
N LYS A 41 -14.11 -8.64 -13.08
CA LYS A 41 -15.12 -8.41 -12.05
C LYS A 41 -15.54 -6.94 -12.03
N GLY A 42 -16.83 -6.68 -11.77
CA GLY A 42 -17.38 -5.32 -11.78
C GLY A 42 -17.23 -4.62 -13.14
N HIS A 43 -16.90 -3.34 -13.12
CA HIS A 43 -16.87 -2.52 -14.34
C HIS A 43 -15.56 -2.56 -15.12
N ASP A 44 -14.43 -2.97 -14.56
CA ASP A 44 -13.15 -3.07 -15.30
C ASP A 44 -11.99 -3.58 -14.43
N SER A 45 -12.24 -4.36 -13.36
CA SER A 45 -11.16 -4.93 -12.54
C SER A 45 -10.83 -6.34 -13.04
N PRO A 46 -9.63 -6.56 -13.58
CA PRO A 46 -9.21 -7.91 -13.96
C PRO A 46 -8.89 -8.72 -12.69
N VAL A 47 -9.20 -10.00 -12.74
CA VAL A 47 -8.84 -10.99 -11.74
C VAL A 47 -8.39 -12.26 -12.46
N SER A 48 -7.46 -12.99 -11.87
CA SER A 48 -6.97 -14.26 -12.41
C SER A 48 -7.09 -15.40 -11.41
N GLU A 49 -6.91 -16.62 -11.90
CA GLU A 49 -6.85 -17.79 -11.01
C GLU A 49 -5.68 -17.72 -10.01
N ALA A 50 -4.65 -16.91 -10.28
CA ALA A 50 -3.57 -16.66 -9.31
C ALA A 50 -4.04 -15.78 -8.15
N ASP A 51 -4.83 -14.72 -8.42
CA ASP A 51 -5.40 -13.86 -7.37
C ASP A 51 -6.24 -14.71 -6.40
N ILE A 52 -7.09 -15.59 -6.93
CA ILE A 52 -7.93 -16.47 -6.11
C ILE A 52 -7.09 -17.46 -5.30
N ALA A 53 -6.10 -18.10 -5.92
CA ALA A 53 -5.24 -19.07 -5.23
C ALA A 53 -4.42 -18.42 -4.10
N VAL A 54 -3.97 -17.19 -4.31
CA VAL A 54 -3.26 -16.38 -3.30
C VAL A 54 -4.21 -15.94 -2.19
N ASP A 55 -5.43 -15.48 -2.50
CA ASP A 55 -6.43 -15.10 -1.50
C ASP A 55 -6.80 -16.28 -0.59
N GLU A 56 -7.13 -17.42 -1.18
CA GLU A 56 -7.47 -18.65 -0.44
C GLU A 56 -6.31 -19.08 0.49
N PHE A 57 -5.08 -19.03 -0.01
CA PHE A 57 -3.90 -19.35 0.78
C PHE A 57 -3.72 -18.39 1.95
N LEU A 58 -3.75 -17.07 1.70
CA LEU A 58 -3.57 -16.06 2.74
C LEU A 58 -4.67 -16.13 3.78
N ARG A 59 -5.93 -16.35 3.36
CA ARG A 59 -7.05 -16.52 4.27
C ARG A 59 -6.87 -17.74 5.16
N ALA A 60 -6.51 -18.88 4.60
CA ALA A 60 -6.25 -20.10 5.38
C ALA A 60 -5.07 -19.94 6.35
N ARG A 61 -4.02 -19.22 5.93
CA ARG A 61 -2.77 -19.05 6.68
C ARG A 61 -2.88 -18.04 7.82
N LEU A 62 -3.69 -16.98 7.64
CA LEU A 62 -3.74 -15.83 8.55
C LEU A 62 -5.00 -15.75 9.39
N SER A 63 -6.14 -16.37 8.97
CA SER A 63 -7.40 -16.29 9.73
C SER A 63 -7.24 -16.80 11.15
N ARG A 64 -7.76 -16.03 12.10
CA ARG A 64 -7.75 -16.37 13.52
C ARG A 64 -8.96 -15.80 14.25
N GLU A 65 -9.30 -16.43 15.38
CA GLU A 65 -10.40 -15.97 16.23
C GLU A 65 -10.21 -14.50 16.68
N GLY A 66 -11.28 -13.73 16.64
CA GLY A 66 -11.30 -12.32 17.05
C GLY A 66 -10.79 -11.33 15.99
N PHE A 67 -10.37 -11.80 14.81
CA PHE A 67 -9.97 -10.93 13.70
C PHE A 67 -11.00 -10.95 12.57
N GLY A 68 -11.33 -9.76 12.05
CA GLY A 68 -12.06 -9.62 10.79
C GLY A 68 -11.18 -9.90 9.58
N TRP A 69 -11.80 -9.94 8.40
CA TRP A 69 -11.13 -10.13 7.11
C TRP A 69 -11.69 -9.21 6.06
N LEU A 70 -10.83 -8.52 5.33
CA LEU A 70 -11.15 -7.75 4.13
C LEU A 70 -10.11 -8.05 3.07
N SER A 71 -10.55 -8.48 1.90
CA SER A 71 -9.69 -8.74 0.75
C SER A 71 -10.33 -8.23 -0.53
N GLU A 72 -9.51 -7.88 -1.52
CA GLU A 72 -10.00 -7.51 -2.83
C GLU A 72 -10.77 -8.64 -3.52
N GLU A 73 -10.39 -9.90 -3.27
CA GLU A 73 -10.93 -11.07 -3.98
C GLU A 73 -12.02 -11.81 -3.23
N SER A 74 -12.19 -11.55 -1.93
CA SER A 74 -13.25 -12.15 -1.13
C SER A 74 -14.47 -11.26 -1.05
N GLN A 75 -15.67 -11.88 -1.04
CA GLN A 75 -16.91 -11.13 -0.82
C GLN A 75 -16.92 -10.50 0.57
N ASP A 76 -17.10 -9.18 0.63
CA ASP A 76 -17.27 -8.43 1.88
C ASP A 76 -18.73 -8.54 2.36
N ASP A 77 -18.96 -9.41 3.35
CA ASP A 77 -20.26 -9.57 4.03
C ASP A 77 -20.46 -8.56 5.17
N ARG A 78 -19.49 -7.65 5.37
CA ARG A 78 -19.44 -6.61 6.39
C ARG A 78 -19.36 -7.10 7.83
N THR A 79 -19.21 -8.40 8.08
CA THR A 79 -19.02 -8.93 9.45
C THR A 79 -17.74 -8.35 10.08
N ARG A 80 -16.76 -7.96 9.26
CA ARG A 80 -15.53 -7.26 9.68
C ARG A 80 -15.78 -5.99 10.48
N LEU A 81 -16.91 -5.30 10.27
CA LEU A 81 -17.23 -4.05 10.95
C LEU A 81 -17.48 -4.22 12.45
N ALA A 82 -17.78 -5.44 12.89
CA ALA A 82 -17.88 -5.80 14.31
C ALA A 82 -16.52 -6.11 14.96
N SER A 83 -15.43 -6.18 14.18
CA SER A 83 -14.11 -6.54 14.67
C SER A 83 -13.26 -5.29 14.88
N GLU A 84 -12.66 -5.12 16.07
CA GLU A 84 -11.68 -4.06 16.32
C GLU A 84 -10.39 -4.29 15.53
N ARG A 85 -10.00 -5.56 15.35
CA ARG A 85 -8.82 -5.97 14.58
C ARG A 85 -9.21 -6.80 13.37
N LEU A 86 -8.57 -6.53 12.24
CA LEU A 86 -8.81 -7.29 11.02
C LEU A 86 -7.54 -7.38 10.18
N PHE A 87 -7.48 -8.43 9.35
CA PHE A 87 -6.55 -8.48 8.22
C PHE A 87 -7.16 -7.75 7.02
N ILE A 88 -6.35 -6.95 6.37
CA ILE A 88 -6.67 -6.32 5.08
C ILE A 88 -5.63 -6.84 4.08
N VAL A 89 -6.09 -7.41 2.96
CA VAL A 89 -5.25 -8.14 2.02
C VAL A 89 -5.55 -7.74 0.59
N ASP A 90 -4.51 -7.52 -0.19
CA ASP A 90 -4.57 -7.55 -1.65
C ASP A 90 -3.72 -8.73 -2.14
N PRO A 91 -4.33 -9.76 -2.70
CA PRO A 91 -3.63 -10.95 -3.18
C PRO A 91 -2.61 -10.66 -4.28
N ILE A 92 -2.95 -9.77 -5.24
CA ILE A 92 -2.04 -9.32 -6.29
C ILE A 92 -2.35 -7.85 -6.61
N ASP A 93 -1.83 -6.91 -5.82
CA ASP A 93 -1.90 -5.50 -6.17
C ASP A 93 -1.13 -5.25 -7.47
N GLY A 94 -1.85 -4.75 -8.48
CA GLY A 94 -1.32 -4.59 -9.82
C GLY A 94 -1.61 -5.76 -10.76
N THR A 95 -2.76 -6.44 -10.65
CA THR A 95 -3.19 -7.57 -11.50
C THR A 95 -3.02 -7.30 -13.00
N ARG A 96 -3.26 -6.07 -13.47
CA ARG A 96 -3.01 -5.69 -14.88
C ARG A 96 -1.54 -5.80 -15.28
N SER A 97 -0.63 -5.43 -14.39
CA SER A 97 0.81 -5.57 -14.60
C SER A 97 1.21 -7.03 -14.59
N TYR A 98 0.71 -7.78 -13.62
CA TYR A 98 0.90 -9.21 -13.48
C TYR A 98 0.49 -9.97 -14.77
N LEU A 99 -0.73 -9.75 -15.25
CA LEU A 99 -1.25 -10.38 -16.48
C LEU A 99 -0.47 -9.95 -17.74
N ALA A 100 0.10 -8.74 -17.74
CA ALA A 100 0.96 -8.26 -18.82
C ALA A 100 2.41 -8.77 -18.74
N GLY A 101 2.74 -9.63 -17.75
CA GLY A 101 4.09 -10.17 -17.53
C GLY A 101 5.10 -9.13 -17.05
N ARG A 102 4.65 -7.99 -16.49
CA ARG A 102 5.50 -6.96 -15.93
C ARG A 102 5.85 -7.29 -14.47
N GLU A 103 6.82 -6.58 -13.92
CA GLU A 103 7.41 -6.90 -12.61
C GLU A 103 6.82 -6.06 -11.47
N ASP A 104 6.10 -4.97 -11.78
CA ASP A 104 5.59 -3.99 -10.83
C ASP A 104 4.21 -4.39 -10.24
N TRP A 105 4.18 -5.53 -9.55
CA TRP A 105 3.05 -6.05 -8.78
C TRP A 105 3.53 -6.57 -7.41
N SER A 106 2.62 -6.65 -6.44
CA SER A 106 2.96 -7.08 -5.09
C SER A 106 1.86 -7.87 -4.40
N ILE A 107 2.23 -8.65 -3.38
CA ILE A 107 1.33 -9.25 -2.40
C ILE A 107 1.29 -8.33 -1.19
N VAL A 108 0.10 -7.98 -0.75
CA VAL A 108 -0.09 -7.00 0.32
C VAL A 108 -0.91 -7.59 1.47
N ALA A 109 -0.43 -7.42 2.69
CA ALA A 109 -1.20 -7.76 3.89
C ALA A 109 -0.94 -6.73 5.00
N ALA A 110 -2.00 -6.33 5.70
CA ALA A 110 -1.92 -5.46 6.86
C ALA A 110 -2.79 -6.00 8.00
N VAL A 111 -2.44 -5.65 9.23
CA VAL A 111 -3.36 -5.72 10.37
C VAL A 111 -3.75 -4.30 10.75
N VAL A 112 -5.05 -4.07 10.77
CA VAL A 112 -5.65 -2.82 11.23
C VAL A 112 -6.26 -3.05 12.61
N ASP A 113 -6.01 -2.13 13.54
CA ASP A 113 -6.58 -2.11 14.89
C ASP A 113 -7.29 -0.77 15.07
N LYS A 114 -8.60 -0.79 15.33
CA LYS A 114 -9.43 0.42 15.52
C LYS A 114 -9.25 1.48 14.42
N GLY A 115 -9.26 1.02 13.18
CA GLY A 115 -9.15 1.88 11.99
C GLY A 115 -7.74 2.39 11.67
N ARG A 116 -6.68 1.89 12.35
CA ARG A 116 -5.29 2.26 12.08
C ARG A 116 -4.44 1.04 11.79
N PRO A 117 -3.59 1.05 10.77
CA PRO A 117 -2.69 -0.07 10.50
C PRO A 117 -1.62 -0.15 11.59
N VAL A 118 -1.40 -1.36 12.11
CA VAL A 118 -0.45 -1.64 13.19
C VAL A 118 0.60 -2.67 12.81
N VAL A 119 0.36 -3.43 11.73
CA VAL A 119 1.33 -4.35 11.12
C VAL A 119 1.16 -4.28 9.61
N ALA A 120 2.27 -4.31 8.89
CA ALA A 120 2.30 -4.23 7.43
C ALA A 120 3.32 -5.18 6.82
N ALA A 121 2.93 -5.81 5.72
CA ALA A 121 3.81 -6.56 4.83
C ALA A 121 3.45 -6.24 3.38
N VAL A 122 4.44 -5.86 2.58
CA VAL A 122 4.36 -5.73 1.13
C VAL A 122 5.49 -6.55 0.54
N TYR A 123 5.18 -7.46 -0.37
CA TYR A 123 6.18 -8.29 -1.02
C TYR A 123 6.12 -8.15 -2.54
N ALA A 124 7.21 -7.77 -3.17
CA ALA A 124 7.39 -7.73 -4.62
C ALA A 124 8.15 -9.01 -5.05
N PRO A 125 7.45 -10.05 -5.53
CA PRO A 125 8.05 -11.38 -5.69
C PRO A 125 9.10 -11.46 -6.78
N VAL A 126 9.01 -10.65 -7.84
CA VAL A 126 9.96 -10.69 -8.95
C VAL A 126 11.34 -10.16 -8.53
N ASP A 127 11.35 -9.10 -7.70
CA ASP A 127 12.57 -8.49 -7.17
C ASP A 127 13.05 -9.14 -5.86
N ASP A 128 12.26 -10.07 -5.28
CA ASP A 128 12.43 -10.62 -3.93
C ASP A 128 12.60 -9.52 -2.87
N GLU A 129 11.77 -8.49 -2.93
CA GLU A 129 11.79 -7.39 -1.97
C GLU A 129 10.61 -7.51 -0.98
N LEU A 130 10.92 -7.81 0.28
CA LEU A 130 9.95 -7.85 1.37
C LEU A 130 10.08 -6.61 2.23
N TYR A 131 8.99 -5.87 2.35
CA TYR A 131 8.85 -4.70 3.21
C TYR A 131 7.99 -5.05 4.40
N LEU A 132 8.47 -4.75 5.61
CA LEU A 132 7.76 -5.01 6.87
C LEU A 132 7.77 -3.77 7.74
N ALA A 133 6.66 -3.54 8.45
CA ALA A 133 6.58 -2.59 9.54
C ALA A 133 5.67 -3.10 10.66
N ALA A 134 5.99 -2.74 11.89
CA ALA A 134 5.11 -2.83 13.04
C ALA A 134 5.09 -1.47 13.74
N SER A 135 3.93 -1.07 14.26
CA SER A 135 3.74 0.25 14.88
C SER A 135 4.75 0.52 16.01
N GLY A 136 5.59 1.55 15.83
CA GLY A 136 6.64 1.98 16.74
C GLY A 136 7.97 1.23 16.63
N GLU A 137 8.13 0.33 15.64
CA GLU A 137 9.36 -0.47 15.46
C GLU A 137 10.17 -0.04 14.22
N GLY A 138 9.63 0.89 13.41
CA GLY A 138 10.22 1.31 12.15
C GLY A 138 9.86 0.38 10.99
N ALA A 139 10.36 0.71 9.79
CA ALA A 139 10.15 -0.05 8.57
C ALA A 139 11.45 -0.68 8.07
N THR A 140 11.34 -1.84 7.43
CA THR A 140 12.49 -2.57 6.87
C THR A 140 12.22 -3.06 5.46
N ARG A 141 13.29 -3.23 4.66
CA ARG A 141 13.30 -4.00 3.42
C ARG A 141 14.33 -5.13 3.55
N ASN A 142 13.89 -6.37 3.39
CA ASN A 142 14.73 -7.56 3.56
C ASN A 142 15.56 -7.51 4.85
N GLY A 143 14.95 -7.05 5.96
CA GLY A 143 15.60 -6.90 7.27
C GLY A 143 16.46 -5.64 7.44
N GLY A 144 16.80 -4.92 6.37
CA GLY A 144 17.50 -3.63 6.45
C GLY A 144 16.53 -2.47 6.72
N ARG A 145 16.85 -1.58 7.66
CA ARG A 145 16.02 -0.38 7.93
C ARG A 145 15.93 0.52 6.70
N ILE A 146 14.75 1.06 6.49
CA ILE A 146 14.48 2.03 5.42
C ILE A 146 14.00 3.36 6.01
N ALA A 147 14.15 4.43 5.24
CA ALA A 147 13.66 5.74 5.60
C ALA A 147 13.26 6.53 4.33
N THR A 148 12.27 7.40 4.47
CA THR A 148 11.91 8.36 3.43
C THR A 148 13.03 9.36 3.19
N THR A 149 13.06 9.97 1.99
CA THR A 149 14.00 11.06 1.71
C THR A 149 13.69 12.29 2.57
N ALA A 150 14.74 12.97 3.02
CA ALA A 150 14.62 14.21 3.77
C ALA A 150 14.40 15.44 2.84
N GLY A 151 14.05 16.56 3.46
CA GLY A 151 13.92 17.86 2.79
C GLY A 151 12.52 18.14 2.25
N SER A 152 12.27 19.40 1.92
CA SER A 152 10.96 19.92 1.46
C SER A 152 10.96 20.37 -0.01
N ALA A 153 12.14 20.41 -0.67
CA ALA A 153 12.27 20.88 -2.03
C ALA A 153 11.46 20.01 -3.00
N LEU A 154 10.76 20.67 -3.94
CA LEU A 154 10.05 20.02 -5.05
C LEU A 154 10.93 19.95 -6.29
N ALA A 155 11.77 20.95 -6.51
CA ALA A 155 12.74 20.96 -7.59
C ALA A 155 13.67 19.74 -7.49
N GLY A 156 13.75 18.95 -8.56
CA GLY A 156 14.50 17.70 -8.62
C GLY A 156 13.86 16.51 -7.87
N ALA A 157 12.70 16.71 -7.23
CA ALA A 157 12.01 15.61 -6.55
C ALA A 157 11.46 14.59 -7.56
N ARG A 158 11.71 13.31 -7.30
CA ARG A 158 11.20 12.17 -8.08
C ARG A 158 9.80 11.84 -7.60
N ILE A 159 8.82 11.98 -8.45
CA ILE A 159 7.40 11.88 -8.07
C ILE A 159 6.69 10.87 -8.97
N ALA A 160 5.97 9.93 -8.35
CA ALA A 160 5.11 8.97 -9.02
C ALA A 160 3.63 9.30 -8.79
N GLY A 161 2.78 9.00 -9.77
CA GLY A 161 1.35 9.22 -9.60
C GLY A 161 0.54 9.14 -10.90
N PRO A 162 -0.76 9.45 -10.82
CA PRO A 162 -1.61 9.57 -12.00
C PRO A 162 -1.09 10.67 -12.94
N LYS A 163 -1.08 10.36 -14.25
CA LYS A 163 -0.54 11.26 -15.30
C LYS A 163 -1.07 12.70 -15.19
N GLN A 164 -2.37 12.86 -15.00
CA GLN A 164 -2.98 14.20 -14.89
C GLN A 164 -2.49 14.99 -13.68
N MET A 165 -2.24 14.32 -12.54
CA MET A 165 -1.69 14.98 -11.35
C MET A 165 -0.24 15.41 -11.57
N LEU A 166 0.56 14.57 -12.21
CA LEU A 166 1.96 14.87 -12.54
C LEU A 166 2.06 16.02 -13.55
N GLU A 167 1.24 16.04 -14.60
CA GLU A 167 1.20 17.13 -15.58
C GLU A 167 0.83 18.47 -14.92
N ARG A 168 -0.14 18.47 -14.00
CA ARG A 168 -0.50 19.67 -13.23
C ARG A 168 0.67 20.13 -12.35
N LEU A 169 1.38 19.19 -11.72
CA LEU A 169 2.54 19.50 -10.90
C LEU A 169 3.66 20.13 -11.73
N THR A 170 3.97 19.60 -12.91
CA THR A 170 4.98 20.17 -13.83
C THR A 170 4.65 21.61 -14.23
N THR A 171 3.37 21.94 -14.38
CA THR A 171 2.94 23.31 -14.68
C THR A 171 3.29 24.28 -13.53
N ILE A 172 3.40 23.75 -12.30
CA ILE A 172 3.67 24.53 -11.10
C ILE A 172 5.17 24.58 -10.79
N ASP A 173 5.84 23.45 -10.91
CA ASP A 173 7.27 23.27 -10.68
C ASP A 173 7.85 22.38 -11.80
N PRO A 174 8.40 23.00 -12.86
CA PRO A 174 8.92 22.28 -14.02
C PRO A 174 10.16 21.42 -13.73
N GLU A 175 10.82 21.62 -12.58
CA GLU A 175 12.01 20.86 -12.20
C GLU A 175 11.69 19.53 -11.51
N THR A 176 10.42 19.21 -11.28
CA THR A 176 10.01 17.89 -10.77
C THR A 176 10.33 16.79 -11.79
N ILE A 177 10.77 15.64 -11.29
CA ILE A 177 11.09 14.46 -12.10
C ILE A 177 9.94 13.48 -11.99
N HIS A 178 9.34 13.12 -13.12
CA HIS A 178 8.27 12.13 -13.14
C HIS A 178 8.84 10.73 -13.27
N GLU A 179 8.52 9.90 -12.29
CA GLU A 179 8.87 8.48 -12.32
C GLU A 179 7.95 7.68 -13.27
N PRO A 180 8.45 6.61 -13.88
CA PRO A 180 7.62 5.70 -14.64
C PRO A 180 6.42 5.20 -13.82
N LYS A 181 5.32 4.87 -14.50
CA LYS A 181 4.13 4.35 -13.82
C LYS A 181 4.45 3.02 -13.13
N ILE A 182 4.22 2.97 -11.83
CA ILE A 182 4.18 1.75 -11.03
C ILE A 182 2.70 1.36 -10.88
N HIS A 183 2.33 0.16 -11.36
CA HIS A 183 0.92 -0.26 -11.42
C HIS A 183 0.40 -0.70 -10.07
N SER A 184 1.21 -1.44 -9.29
CA SER A 184 0.91 -1.72 -7.89
C SER A 184 0.89 -0.41 -7.11
N LEU A 185 -0.24 -0.08 -6.49
CA LEU A 185 -0.39 1.14 -5.70
C LEU A 185 0.34 1.02 -4.37
N ALA A 186 0.23 -0.13 -3.71
CA ALA A 186 0.97 -0.39 -2.49
C ALA A 186 2.49 -0.29 -2.71
N LEU A 187 3.00 -0.89 -3.78
CA LEU A 187 4.42 -0.81 -4.11
C LEU A 187 4.87 0.62 -4.43
N ARG A 188 4.04 1.41 -5.16
CA ARG A 188 4.31 2.82 -5.43
C ARG A 188 4.49 3.62 -4.14
N MET A 189 3.57 3.47 -3.17
CA MET A 189 3.66 4.15 -1.88
C MET A 189 4.84 3.62 -1.05
N THR A 190 5.13 2.33 -1.10
CA THR A 190 6.27 1.71 -0.43
C THR A 190 7.61 2.21 -0.96
N ARG A 191 7.72 2.55 -2.26
CA ARG A 191 8.91 3.19 -2.84
C ARG A 191 9.19 4.57 -2.22
N VAL A 192 8.18 5.25 -1.68
CA VAL A 192 8.39 6.46 -0.86
C VAL A 192 9.01 6.10 0.49
N ALA A 193 8.52 5.05 1.16
CA ALA A 193 9.04 4.61 2.45
C ALA A 193 10.53 4.25 2.39
N GLU A 194 10.99 3.66 1.29
CA GLU A 194 12.42 3.32 1.13
C GLU A 194 13.29 4.44 0.52
N GLY A 195 12.69 5.60 0.18
CA GLY A 195 13.42 6.73 -0.41
C GLY A 195 13.83 6.55 -1.88
N ARG A 196 13.28 5.55 -2.60
CA ARG A 196 13.49 5.41 -4.05
C ARG A 196 12.82 6.52 -4.84
N ILE A 197 11.65 6.96 -4.40
CA ILE A 197 10.95 8.14 -4.90
C ILE A 197 10.68 9.09 -3.75
N ASP A 198 10.53 10.36 -4.06
CA ASP A 198 10.45 11.40 -3.06
C ASP A 198 9.01 11.69 -2.63
N ALA A 199 8.06 11.46 -3.54
CA ALA A 199 6.64 11.55 -3.26
C ALA A 199 5.81 10.67 -4.20
N ALA A 200 4.62 10.29 -3.76
CA ALA A 200 3.67 9.57 -4.59
C ALA A 200 2.25 10.07 -4.37
N PHE A 201 1.48 10.09 -5.48
CA PHE A 201 0.05 10.33 -5.46
C PHE A 201 -0.73 9.07 -5.82
N ALA A 202 -1.93 8.93 -5.20
CA ALA A 202 -2.99 8.08 -5.70
C ALA A 202 -4.18 8.93 -6.14
N SER A 203 -4.91 8.47 -7.16
CA SER A 203 -6.20 9.05 -7.55
C SER A 203 -7.30 8.66 -6.57
N ILE A 204 -8.49 9.21 -6.76
CA ILE A 204 -9.71 8.75 -6.08
C ILE A 204 -9.99 7.27 -6.38
N ASN A 205 -10.75 6.62 -5.51
CA ASN A 205 -11.15 5.20 -5.59
C ASN A 205 -10.00 4.20 -5.33
N ALA A 206 -8.98 4.57 -4.55
CA ALA A 206 -8.09 3.60 -3.93
C ALA A 206 -8.80 2.91 -2.76
N TYR A 207 -8.60 1.61 -2.60
CA TYR A 207 -9.24 0.83 -1.55
C TYR A 207 -8.33 0.63 -0.34
N ASP A 208 -8.93 0.19 0.77
CA ASP A 208 -8.19 -0.14 2.00
C ASP A 208 -7.03 -1.10 1.73
N TRP A 209 -7.21 -2.11 0.89
CA TRP A 209 -6.22 -3.13 0.61
C TRP A 209 -5.03 -2.61 -0.22
N ASP A 210 -5.21 -1.58 -1.05
CA ASP A 210 -4.14 -0.90 -1.77
C ASP A 210 -3.23 -0.08 -0.84
N LEU A 211 -3.77 0.38 0.32
CA LEU A 211 -3.19 1.47 1.09
C LEU A 211 -2.72 1.09 2.49
N ALA A 212 -3.44 0.21 3.21
CA ALA A 212 -3.24 0.02 4.64
C ALA A 212 -1.80 -0.39 5.02
N ALA A 213 -1.19 -1.31 4.26
CA ALA A 213 0.19 -1.72 4.52
C ALA A 213 1.18 -0.60 4.19
N ALA A 214 1.00 0.05 3.05
CA ALA A 214 1.89 1.13 2.60
C ALA A 214 1.82 2.36 3.51
N ASP A 215 0.65 2.68 4.07
CA ASP A 215 0.46 3.77 5.04
C ASP A 215 1.35 3.56 6.27
N LEU A 216 1.31 2.36 6.87
CA LEU A 216 2.19 2.07 8.01
C LEU A 216 3.67 2.12 7.63
N LEU A 217 4.04 1.53 6.48
CA LEU A 217 5.43 1.55 6.00
C LEU A 217 5.96 2.97 5.84
N VAL A 218 5.17 3.87 5.23
CA VAL A 218 5.54 5.29 5.06
C VAL A 218 5.69 5.99 6.40
N HIS A 219 4.75 5.78 7.34
CA HIS A 219 4.82 6.39 8.67
C HIS A 219 6.01 5.89 9.49
N GLU A 220 6.25 4.59 9.51
CA GLU A 220 7.36 3.97 10.26
C GLU A 220 8.74 4.27 9.63
N ALA A 221 8.76 4.62 8.34
CA ALA A 221 9.95 5.13 7.65
C ALA A 221 10.17 6.65 7.83
N GLY A 222 9.38 7.33 8.67
CA GLY A 222 9.53 8.75 8.97
C GLY A 222 8.81 9.69 7.99
N GLY A 223 7.94 9.17 7.12
CA GLY A 223 7.11 9.94 6.21
C GLY A 223 5.72 10.28 6.76
N ALA A 224 4.86 10.73 5.86
CA ALA A 224 3.44 10.92 6.07
C ALA A 224 2.66 10.51 4.83
N MET A 225 1.48 9.91 5.05
CA MET A 225 0.52 9.56 4.02
C MET A 225 -0.87 10.03 4.46
N THR A 226 -1.52 10.87 3.67
CA THR A 226 -2.81 11.50 4.01
C THR A 226 -3.66 11.71 2.76
N ASN A 227 -4.92 12.06 2.95
CA ASN A 227 -5.69 12.66 1.87
C ASN A 227 -5.12 14.05 1.51
N LEU A 228 -5.61 14.68 0.43
CA LEU A 228 -5.13 16.00 -0.02
C LEU A 228 -5.57 17.17 0.88
N THR A 229 -6.42 16.93 1.90
CA THR A 229 -6.71 17.91 2.95
C THR A 229 -5.75 17.80 4.13
N GLY A 230 -4.91 16.76 4.16
CA GLY A 230 -3.92 16.48 5.22
C GLY A 230 -4.49 15.67 6.38
N GLU A 231 -5.66 15.05 6.19
CA GLU A 231 -6.26 14.18 7.19
C GLU A 231 -5.70 12.76 7.06
N ALA A 232 -5.42 12.13 8.19
CA ALA A 232 -4.98 10.74 8.25
C ALA A 232 -6.07 9.81 7.73
N LEU A 233 -5.65 8.74 7.04
CA LEU A 233 -6.58 7.73 6.53
C LEU A 233 -7.16 6.91 7.68
N VAL A 234 -8.43 6.54 7.56
CA VAL A 234 -9.13 5.65 8.50
C VAL A 234 -9.62 4.45 7.73
N TYR A 235 -9.25 3.28 8.19
CA TYR A 235 -9.51 1.99 7.55
C TYR A 235 -10.70 1.27 8.21
N ASN A 236 -11.20 0.23 7.55
CA ASN A 236 -12.34 -0.57 8.02
C ASN A 236 -13.63 0.24 8.12
N LEU A 237 -13.83 1.22 7.26
CA LEU A 237 -15.11 1.91 7.15
C LEU A 237 -16.12 1.06 6.38
N HIS A 238 -17.41 1.43 6.43
CA HIS A 238 -18.47 0.75 5.71
C HIS A 238 -18.13 0.61 4.21
N ASP A 239 -17.69 1.70 3.59
CA ASP A 239 -17.17 1.72 2.23
C ASP A 239 -15.65 1.89 2.30
N PRO A 240 -14.88 0.84 2.00
CA PRO A 240 -13.42 0.83 2.16
C PRO A 240 -12.70 1.54 0.99
N VAL A 241 -13.14 2.76 0.67
CA VAL A 241 -12.66 3.55 -0.48
C VAL A 241 -12.18 4.90 -0.02
N HIS A 242 -11.06 5.34 -0.58
CA HIS A 242 -10.42 6.61 -0.25
C HIS A 242 -10.46 7.62 -1.40
N GLY A 243 -10.35 8.89 -1.04
CA GLY A 243 -10.11 9.99 -1.98
C GLY A 243 -8.68 9.99 -2.53
N ALA A 244 -8.29 11.09 -3.13
CA ALA A 244 -6.91 11.25 -3.60
C ALA A 244 -5.94 11.32 -2.42
N ILE A 245 -4.78 10.66 -2.55
CA ILE A 245 -3.77 10.44 -1.51
C ILE A 245 -2.45 11.08 -1.91
N LEU A 246 -1.71 11.55 -0.92
CA LEU A 246 -0.33 11.98 -1.03
C LEU A 246 0.51 11.25 0.03
N ALA A 247 1.65 10.69 -0.41
CA ALA A 247 2.69 10.13 0.45
C ALA A 247 4.04 10.79 0.16
N ALA A 248 4.80 11.18 1.18
CA ALA A 248 6.15 11.73 1.07
C ALA A 248 6.87 11.72 2.43
N GLY A 249 8.17 12.06 2.45
CA GLY A 249 8.85 12.45 3.69
C GLY A 249 8.16 13.66 4.33
N ARG A 250 8.15 13.76 5.65
CA ARG A 250 7.28 14.72 6.41
C ARG A 250 7.35 16.15 5.92
N ASP A 251 8.57 16.67 5.71
CA ASP A 251 8.74 18.08 5.31
C ASP A 251 8.23 18.32 3.88
N ARG A 252 8.54 17.38 2.96
CA ARG A 252 8.05 17.45 1.58
C ARG A 252 6.55 17.26 1.52
N HIS A 253 5.99 16.35 2.30
CA HIS A 253 4.55 16.15 2.42
C HIS A 253 3.85 17.45 2.83
N ALA A 254 4.34 18.15 3.86
CA ALA A 254 3.78 19.42 4.32
C ALA A 254 3.85 20.50 3.23
N ALA A 255 5.00 20.61 2.52
CA ALA A 255 5.18 21.56 1.42
C ALA A 255 4.23 21.27 0.24
N MET A 256 4.05 19.99 -0.12
CA MET A 256 3.15 19.57 -1.19
C MET A 256 1.69 19.82 -0.83
N LEU A 257 1.26 19.53 0.41
CA LEU A 257 -0.08 19.86 0.87
C LEU A 257 -0.37 21.36 0.82
N ASP A 258 0.57 22.20 1.23
CA ASP A 258 0.45 23.65 1.13
C ASP A 258 0.29 24.11 -0.33
N LEU A 259 1.08 23.52 -1.24
CA LEU A 259 0.96 23.77 -2.67
C LEU A 259 -0.44 23.39 -3.21
N VAL A 260 -0.92 22.19 -2.88
CA VAL A 260 -2.24 21.70 -3.30
C VAL A 260 -3.35 22.59 -2.75
N ARG A 261 -3.27 23.01 -1.49
CA ARG A 261 -4.25 23.91 -0.86
C ARG A 261 -4.31 25.26 -1.56
N LYS A 262 -3.16 25.88 -1.85
CA LYS A 262 -3.05 27.17 -2.57
C LYS A 262 -3.59 27.08 -4.00
N ARG A 263 -3.56 25.89 -4.59
CA ARG A 263 -3.96 25.67 -5.99
C ARG A 263 -5.10 24.66 -6.14
N ARG A 264 -5.98 24.58 -5.15
CA ARG A 264 -7.07 23.60 -5.05
C ARG A 264 -7.89 23.45 -6.34
N LYS A 265 -8.14 24.56 -7.07
CA LYS A 265 -8.86 24.52 -8.36
C LYS A 265 -8.13 23.76 -9.48
N GLN A 266 -6.84 23.54 -9.32
CA GLN A 266 -6.02 22.80 -10.31
C GLN A 266 -5.90 21.33 -9.96
N PHE A 267 -6.15 20.93 -8.69
CA PHE A 267 -6.08 19.54 -8.20
C PHE A 267 -7.45 18.92 -7.94
N ALA A 268 -8.54 19.66 -8.11
CA ALA A 268 -9.92 19.17 -8.02
C ALA A 268 -10.34 18.39 -9.28
#